data_a64acc33a04cc53f90836c6bfdb3c70f
#
_entry.id   a64acc33a04cc53f90836c6bfdb3c70f
#
_cell.length_a   1.000
_cell.length_b   1.000
_cell.length_c   1.000
_cell.angle_alpha   90.00
_cell.angle_beta   90.00
_cell.angle_gamma   90.00
#
_symmetry.space_group_name_H-M   'P 1'
#
loop_
_entity.id
_entity.type
_entity.pdbx_description
1 polymer ?
#
loop_
_entity_poly.entity_id
_entity_poly.type
_entity_poly.pdbx_seq_one_letter_code
_entity_poly.pdbx_strand_id
1 'polypeptide(L)'
;MIGGVGWVLIHRYGKGVVDIKTAVSGKMDMNPITTVLHATLQIITVGIGSPLGREVAPREASAGITTFLVKHFDIKQEDRQLLIACAAGAGLAAVYNSPLSAAIFTLETLLLTWNIRAMSAALLCCGLATFVTRQAGVGDVIQYTMAQPSLGSHYVEFSIVLGAIIAIGVVLFNITQSKLPAIHRSSPVMIPISIVAFTLIGVLAMYFPEILGNGKAGNELTFTNDITWTYACLLYT
;
A
#
# COMPACT_ATOMS: atom_id res chain seq x y z
N MET A 1 -5.88 5.88 18.76
CA MET A 1 -6.91 6.92 18.91
C MET A 1 -6.83 8.00 17.83
N ILE A 2 -5.69 8.69 17.62
CA ILE A 2 -5.55 9.77 16.62
C ILE A 2 -5.97 9.31 15.22
N GLY A 3 -5.52 8.14 14.77
CA GLY A 3 -5.89 7.58 13.48
C GLY A 3 -7.40 7.36 13.30
N GLY A 4 -8.05 6.67 14.25
CA GLY A 4 -9.48 6.38 14.17
C GLY A 4 -10.36 7.63 14.16
N VAL A 5 -10.05 8.60 15.02
CA VAL A 5 -10.76 9.88 15.06
C VAL A 5 -10.50 10.68 13.77
N GLY A 6 -9.24 10.75 13.33
CA GLY A 6 -8.88 11.45 12.10
C GLY A 6 -9.58 10.88 10.87
N TRP A 7 -9.65 9.54 10.72
CA TRP A 7 -10.36 8.91 9.61
C TRP A 7 -11.87 9.20 9.62
N VAL A 8 -12.51 9.13 10.80
CA VAL A 8 -13.95 9.48 10.93
C VAL A 8 -14.18 10.95 10.54
N LEU A 9 -13.30 11.86 10.98
CA LEU A 9 -13.40 13.28 10.63
C LEU A 9 -13.23 13.50 9.12
N ILE A 10 -12.22 12.90 8.51
CA ILE A 10 -11.98 13.01 7.06
C ILE A 10 -13.17 12.47 6.26
N HIS A 11 -13.78 11.35 6.66
CA HIS A 11 -14.92 10.77 5.95
C HIS A 11 -16.23 11.52 6.22
N ARG A 12 -16.36 12.17 7.38
CA ARG A 12 -17.58 12.91 7.74
C ARG A 12 -17.61 14.32 7.19
N TYR A 13 -16.48 15.01 7.23
CA TYR A 13 -16.36 16.42 6.81
C TYR A 13 -15.68 16.60 5.47
N GLY A 14 -14.95 15.60 4.98
CA GLY A 14 -14.32 15.61 3.66
C GLY A 14 -15.31 15.27 2.54
N LYS A 15 -14.92 15.56 1.30
CA LYS A 15 -15.68 15.21 0.09
C LYS A 15 -15.60 13.71 -0.29
N GLY A 16 -15.30 12.84 0.66
CA GLY A 16 -15.08 11.41 0.43
C GLY A 16 -13.68 11.11 -0.15
N VAL A 17 -13.11 10.00 0.25
CA VAL A 17 -11.85 9.47 -0.33
C VAL A 17 -12.25 8.55 -1.48
N VAL A 18 -11.85 8.93 -2.68
CA VAL A 18 -12.09 8.14 -3.90
C VAL A 18 -10.88 7.24 -4.13
N ASP A 19 -11.12 5.95 -4.34
CA ASP A 19 -10.06 5.00 -4.66
C ASP A 19 -9.40 5.34 -6.01
N ILE A 20 -8.09 5.11 -6.11
CA ILE A 20 -7.28 5.43 -7.30
C ILE A 20 -7.84 4.76 -8.55
N LYS A 21 -8.25 3.48 -8.47
CA LYS A 21 -8.84 2.76 -9.61
C LYS A 21 -10.12 3.42 -10.10
N THR A 22 -10.96 3.88 -9.18
CA THR A 22 -12.19 4.59 -9.51
C THR A 22 -11.91 5.94 -10.17
N ALA A 23 -10.89 6.66 -9.71
CA ALA A 23 -10.46 7.92 -10.31
C ALA A 23 -9.85 7.71 -11.71
N VAL A 24 -8.99 6.71 -11.86
CA VAL A 24 -8.36 6.35 -13.16
C VAL A 24 -9.41 5.86 -14.16
N SER A 25 -10.45 5.15 -13.72
CA SER A 25 -11.56 4.74 -14.61
C SER A 25 -12.47 5.90 -15.03
N GLY A 26 -12.28 7.09 -14.50
CA GLY A 26 -13.09 8.27 -14.80
C GLY A 26 -14.51 8.26 -14.22
N LYS A 27 -14.83 7.30 -13.35
CA LYS A 27 -16.16 7.19 -12.73
C LYS A 27 -16.42 8.27 -11.68
N MET A 28 -15.37 8.65 -10.93
CA MET A 28 -15.45 9.70 -9.90
C MET A 28 -14.16 10.51 -9.86
N ASP A 29 -14.30 11.80 -9.63
CA ASP A 29 -13.15 12.69 -9.45
C ASP A 29 -12.61 12.61 -8.03
N MET A 30 -11.28 12.43 -7.92
CA MET A 30 -10.59 12.44 -6.66
C MET A 30 -10.50 13.88 -6.10
N ASN A 31 -10.84 14.05 -4.82
CA ASN A 31 -10.63 15.33 -4.16
C ASN A 31 -9.18 15.40 -3.66
N PRO A 32 -8.32 16.28 -4.20
CA PRO A 32 -6.89 16.30 -3.89
C PRO A 32 -6.62 16.58 -2.42
N ILE A 33 -7.33 17.52 -1.81
CA ILE A 33 -7.10 17.91 -0.41
C ILE A 33 -7.46 16.75 0.53
N THR A 34 -8.65 16.18 0.37
CA THR A 34 -9.11 15.06 1.21
C THR A 34 -8.18 13.85 1.06
N THR A 35 -7.73 13.56 -0.16
CA THR A 35 -6.83 12.43 -0.45
C THR A 35 -5.45 12.63 0.18
N VAL A 36 -4.86 13.81 0.04
CA VAL A 36 -3.55 14.10 0.65
C VAL A 36 -3.63 14.09 2.18
N LEU A 37 -4.70 14.64 2.78
CA LEU A 37 -4.91 14.57 4.23
C LEU A 37 -5.07 13.12 4.71
N HIS A 38 -5.80 12.29 3.97
CA HIS A 38 -5.96 10.88 4.28
C HIS A 38 -4.63 10.13 4.22
N ALA A 39 -3.84 10.33 3.16
CA ALA A 39 -2.52 9.76 3.01
C ALA A 39 -1.56 10.21 4.13
N THR A 40 -1.56 11.49 4.48
CA THR A 40 -0.74 12.04 5.58
C THR A 40 -1.13 11.41 6.92
N LEU A 41 -2.43 11.28 7.21
CA LEU A 41 -2.90 10.63 8.43
C LEU A 41 -2.47 9.16 8.48
N GLN A 42 -2.51 8.46 7.36
CA GLN A 42 -2.04 7.08 7.27
C GLN A 42 -0.53 6.98 7.55
N ILE A 43 0.29 7.86 6.97
CA ILE A 43 1.75 7.89 7.23
C ILE A 43 2.03 8.09 8.71
N ILE A 44 1.37 9.08 9.34
CA ILE A 44 1.51 9.34 10.78
C ILE A 44 1.10 8.11 11.59
N THR A 45 -0.01 7.49 11.26
CA THR A 45 -0.54 6.33 11.99
C THR A 45 0.40 5.12 11.90
N VAL A 46 0.96 4.86 10.71
CA VAL A 46 1.96 3.80 10.51
C VAL A 46 3.26 4.14 11.24
N GLY A 47 3.70 5.41 11.20
CA GLY A 47 4.89 5.88 11.91
C GLY A 47 4.79 5.75 13.45
N ILE A 48 3.57 5.80 14.00
CA ILE A 48 3.32 5.57 15.43
C ILE A 48 3.29 4.06 15.77
N GLY A 49 3.40 3.17 14.76
CA GLY A 49 3.48 1.72 14.97
C GLY A 49 2.22 0.94 14.59
N SER A 50 1.23 1.56 13.95
CA SER A 50 0.05 0.82 13.48
C SER A 50 0.45 -0.25 12.45
N PRO A 51 -0.06 -1.50 12.56
CA PRO A 51 0.22 -2.59 11.64
C PRO A 51 -0.53 -2.41 10.32
N LEU A 52 -0.16 -1.37 9.59
CA LEU A 52 -0.70 -1.04 8.27
C LEU A 52 0.42 -1.01 7.25
N GLY A 53 0.10 -1.41 6.02
CA GLY A 53 1.04 -1.31 4.90
C GLY A 53 1.40 0.14 4.57
N ARG A 54 2.60 0.32 4.06
CA ARG A 54 3.12 1.64 3.64
C ARG A 54 2.83 1.97 2.18
N GLU A 55 2.12 1.09 1.47
CA GLU A 55 1.95 1.14 0.02
C GLU A 55 0.91 2.18 -0.42
N VAL A 56 -0.16 2.31 0.34
CA VAL A 56 -1.36 3.08 -0.09
C VAL A 56 -1.12 4.58 0.01
N ALA A 57 -0.55 5.05 1.12
CA ALA A 57 -0.39 6.47 1.38
C ALA A 57 0.46 7.21 0.32
N PRO A 58 1.65 6.74 -0.10
CA PRO A 58 2.43 7.40 -1.14
C PRO A 58 1.73 7.42 -2.50
N ARG A 59 0.99 6.36 -2.83
CA ARG A 59 0.20 6.27 -4.06
C ARG A 59 -0.95 7.27 -4.05
N GLU A 60 -1.68 7.37 -2.95
CA GLU A 60 -2.76 8.34 -2.80
C GLU A 60 -2.23 9.79 -2.79
N ALA A 61 -1.14 10.05 -2.07
CA ALA A 61 -0.54 11.37 -2.03
C ALA A 61 -0.11 11.86 -3.41
N SER A 62 0.62 11.03 -4.15
CA SER A 62 1.09 11.37 -5.51
C SER A 62 -0.08 11.51 -6.50
N ALA A 63 -1.08 10.63 -6.46
CA ALA A 63 -2.29 10.73 -7.27
C ALA A 63 -3.10 11.99 -6.93
N GLY A 64 -3.24 12.32 -5.64
CA GLY A 64 -3.94 13.51 -5.17
C GLY A 64 -3.27 14.82 -5.61
N ILE A 65 -1.95 14.90 -5.45
CA ILE A 65 -1.15 16.06 -5.91
C ILE A 65 -1.27 16.20 -7.44
N THR A 66 -1.14 15.10 -8.19
CA THR A 66 -1.28 15.11 -9.64
C THR A 66 -2.68 15.54 -10.06
N THR A 67 -3.73 15.07 -9.38
CA THR A 67 -5.10 15.51 -9.64
C THR A 67 -5.26 17.01 -9.44
N PHE A 68 -4.63 17.59 -8.43
CA PHE A 68 -4.63 19.04 -8.21
C PHE A 68 -3.93 19.79 -9.35
N LEU A 69 -2.76 19.33 -9.75
CA LEU A 69 -1.96 19.97 -10.84
C LEU A 69 -2.70 19.91 -12.18
N VAL A 70 -3.21 18.73 -12.53
CA VAL A 70 -3.86 18.49 -13.82
C VAL A 70 -5.15 19.32 -14.00
N LYS A 71 -5.82 19.70 -12.90
CA LYS A 71 -7.00 20.59 -12.96
C LYS A 71 -6.70 21.99 -13.50
N HIS A 72 -5.46 22.42 -13.45
CA HIS A 72 -5.03 23.73 -13.95
C HIS A 72 -4.64 23.72 -15.44
N PHE A 73 -4.62 22.54 -16.06
CA PHE A 73 -4.28 22.37 -17.46
C PHE A 73 -5.50 21.84 -18.23
N ASP A 74 -5.72 22.38 -19.44
CA ASP A 74 -6.75 21.87 -20.34
C ASP A 74 -6.23 20.60 -21.05
N ILE A 75 -6.34 19.47 -20.35
CA ILE A 75 -5.83 18.16 -20.78
C ILE A 75 -7.02 17.24 -21.03
N LYS A 76 -6.92 16.42 -22.08
CA LYS A 76 -7.92 15.38 -22.38
C LYS A 76 -8.10 14.43 -21.20
N GLN A 77 -9.31 13.95 -21.02
CA GLN A 77 -9.65 13.06 -19.92
C GLN A 77 -8.78 11.78 -19.87
N GLU A 78 -8.46 11.22 -21.04
CA GLU A 78 -7.58 10.05 -21.17
C GLU A 78 -6.17 10.31 -20.64
N ASP A 79 -5.61 11.48 -20.94
CA ASP A 79 -4.28 11.90 -20.50
C ASP A 79 -4.26 12.17 -19.00
N ARG A 80 -5.34 12.76 -18.48
CA ARG A 80 -5.53 12.97 -17.05
C ARG A 80 -5.54 11.64 -16.28
N GLN A 81 -6.28 10.65 -16.77
CA GLN A 81 -6.33 9.31 -16.19
C GLN A 81 -4.95 8.64 -16.21
N LEU A 82 -4.25 8.74 -17.35
CA LEU A 82 -2.89 8.23 -17.51
C LEU A 82 -1.93 8.86 -16.50
N LEU A 83 -1.95 10.17 -16.35
CA LEU A 83 -1.06 10.90 -15.43
C LEU A 83 -1.33 10.54 -13.96
N ILE A 84 -2.60 10.43 -13.56
CA ILE A 84 -2.97 10.02 -12.19
C ILE A 84 -2.48 8.60 -11.90
N ALA A 85 -2.67 7.67 -12.83
CA ALA A 85 -2.19 6.30 -12.67
C ALA A 85 -0.67 6.21 -12.59
N CYS A 86 0.05 6.93 -13.49
CA CYS A 86 1.51 6.98 -13.49
C CYS A 86 2.06 7.62 -12.20
N ALA A 87 1.40 8.65 -11.68
CA ALA A 87 1.77 9.27 -10.42
C ALA A 87 1.59 8.30 -9.23
N ALA A 88 0.50 7.54 -9.19
CA ALA A 88 0.32 6.50 -8.18
C ALA A 88 1.41 5.42 -8.24
N GLY A 89 1.77 4.99 -9.46
CA GLY A 89 2.91 4.09 -9.68
C GLY A 89 4.25 4.69 -9.26
N ALA A 90 4.48 5.96 -9.56
CA ALA A 90 5.67 6.69 -9.14
C ALA A 90 5.82 6.75 -7.61
N GLY A 91 4.72 6.99 -6.89
CA GLY A 91 4.70 6.93 -5.42
C GLY A 91 5.08 5.54 -4.89
N LEU A 92 4.61 4.47 -5.54
CA LEU A 92 4.97 3.10 -5.20
C LEU A 92 6.46 2.82 -5.50
N ALA A 93 6.95 3.25 -6.67
CA ALA A 93 8.34 3.11 -7.09
C ALA A 93 9.31 3.78 -6.11
N ALA A 94 8.96 4.98 -5.62
CA ALA A 94 9.75 5.73 -4.66
C ALA A 94 9.91 4.99 -3.34
N VAL A 95 8.83 4.39 -2.81
CA VAL A 95 8.84 3.69 -1.51
C VAL A 95 9.61 2.38 -1.56
N TYR A 96 9.46 1.62 -2.66
CA TYR A 96 10.08 0.30 -2.79
C TYR A 96 11.40 0.30 -3.54
N ASN A 97 11.82 1.44 -4.08
CA ASN A 97 13.02 1.57 -4.91
C ASN A 97 13.02 0.59 -6.10
N SER A 98 11.83 0.32 -6.64
CA SER A 98 11.60 -0.71 -7.67
C SER A 98 10.80 -0.12 -8.85
N PRO A 99 11.47 0.57 -9.79
CA PRO A 99 10.79 1.30 -10.86
C PRO A 99 10.07 0.38 -11.84
N LEU A 100 10.68 -0.75 -12.21
CA LEU A 100 10.08 -1.66 -13.19
C LEU A 100 8.82 -2.33 -12.64
N SER A 101 8.88 -2.87 -11.42
CA SER A 101 7.72 -3.53 -10.79
C SER A 101 6.56 -2.55 -10.59
N ALA A 102 6.85 -1.31 -10.20
CA ALA A 102 5.83 -0.27 -10.04
C ALA A 102 5.23 0.16 -11.39
N ALA A 103 6.02 0.21 -12.45
CA ALA A 103 5.50 0.48 -13.80
C ALA A 103 4.59 -0.64 -14.28
N ILE A 104 4.98 -1.91 -14.12
CA ILE A 104 4.16 -3.08 -14.44
C ILE A 104 2.85 -3.05 -13.63
N PHE A 105 2.92 -2.80 -12.33
CA PHE A 105 1.75 -2.64 -11.47
C PHE A 105 0.80 -1.55 -11.99
N THR A 106 1.33 -0.42 -12.44
CA THR A 106 0.54 0.67 -12.99
C THR A 106 -0.23 0.24 -14.23
N LEU A 107 0.44 -0.47 -15.15
CA LEU A 107 -0.16 -0.94 -16.39
C LEU A 107 -1.20 -2.03 -16.16
N GLU A 108 -0.87 -3.01 -15.34
CA GLU A 108 -1.68 -4.21 -15.11
C GLU A 108 -2.86 -3.95 -14.15
N THR A 109 -2.65 -3.13 -13.12
CA THR A 109 -3.62 -2.99 -12.03
C THR A 109 -4.43 -1.70 -12.10
N LEU A 110 -3.84 -0.60 -12.58
CA LEU A 110 -4.49 0.71 -12.60
C LEU A 110 -5.04 1.05 -13.98
N LEU A 111 -4.24 0.92 -15.04
CA LEU A 111 -4.60 1.30 -16.40
C LEU A 111 -5.29 0.18 -17.18
N LEU A 112 -4.98 -1.09 -16.86
CA LEU A 112 -5.45 -2.28 -17.57
C LEU A 112 -5.14 -2.23 -19.09
N THR A 113 -4.02 -1.63 -19.46
CA THR A 113 -3.60 -1.44 -20.86
C THR A 113 -2.09 -1.54 -21.02
N TRP A 114 -1.66 -2.06 -22.18
CA TRP A 114 -0.25 -2.30 -22.53
C TRP A 114 0.16 -1.56 -23.81
N ASN A 115 -0.43 -0.39 -24.09
CA ASN A 115 -0.02 0.39 -25.24
C ASN A 115 1.31 1.10 -24.97
N ILE A 116 2.05 1.40 -26.05
CA ILE A 116 3.40 1.99 -25.97
C ILE A 116 3.42 3.33 -25.23
N ARG A 117 2.35 4.13 -25.35
CA ARG A 117 2.21 5.42 -24.69
C ARG A 117 2.12 5.25 -23.16
N ALA A 118 1.28 4.32 -22.67
CA ALA A 118 1.15 4.04 -21.26
C ALA A 118 2.43 3.42 -20.68
N MET A 119 3.06 2.50 -21.44
CA MET A 119 4.31 1.85 -21.03
C MET A 119 5.44 2.87 -20.85
N SER A 120 5.66 3.73 -21.84
CA SER A 120 6.71 4.75 -21.77
C SER A 120 6.46 5.75 -20.65
N ALA A 121 5.22 6.23 -20.47
CA ALA A 121 4.86 7.15 -19.41
C ALA A 121 5.06 6.52 -18.02
N ALA A 122 4.59 5.27 -17.79
CA ALA A 122 4.74 4.58 -16.53
C ALA A 122 6.23 4.34 -16.18
N LEU A 123 7.03 3.86 -17.14
CA LEU A 123 8.45 3.62 -16.94
C LEU A 123 9.22 4.92 -16.63
N LEU A 124 8.93 6.00 -17.35
CA LEU A 124 9.57 7.30 -17.11
C LEU A 124 9.20 7.86 -15.74
N CYS A 125 7.92 7.86 -15.37
CA CYS A 125 7.46 8.38 -14.08
C CYS A 125 8.04 7.55 -12.91
N CYS A 126 7.98 6.23 -12.97
CA CYS A 126 8.52 5.35 -11.94
C CYS A 126 10.04 5.42 -11.86
N GLY A 127 10.73 5.49 -13.02
CA GLY A 127 12.18 5.63 -13.09
C GLY A 127 12.67 6.94 -12.50
N LEU A 128 12.05 8.07 -12.88
CA LEU A 128 12.38 9.39 -12.32
C LEU A 128 12.11 9.46 -10.82
N ALA A 129 10.98 8.93 -10.34
CA ALA A 129 10.66 8.91 -8.92
C ALA A 129 11.72 8.14 -8.12
N THR A 130 12.11 6.95 -8.59
CA THR A 130 13.17 6.15 -7.96
C THR A 130 14.52 6.87 -8.01
N PHE A 131 14.86 7.48 -9.12
CA PHE A 131 16.09 8.26 -9.26
C PHE A 131 16.16 9.40 -8.23
N VAL A 132 15.09 10.20 -8.14
CA VAL A 132 15.00 11.31 -7.17
C VAL A 132 15.10 10.80 -5.74
N THR A 133 14.41 9.72 -5.41
CA THR A 133 14.45 9.13 -4.06
C THR A 133 15.86 8.67 -3.67
N ARG A 134 16.60 8.06 -4.61
CA ARG A 134 18.00 7.68 -4.40
C ARG A 134 18.92 8.87 -4.19
N GLN A 135 18.76 9.92 -5.00
CA GLN A 135 19.57 11.14 -4.86
C GLN A 135 19.28 11.86 -3.54
N ALA A 136 18.06 11.78 -3.04
CA ALA A 136 17.68 12.35 -1.75
C ALA A 136 18.16 11.52 -0.54
N GLY A 137 18.78 10.36 -0.77
CA GLY A 137 19.21 9.45 0.29
C GLY A 137 18.05 8.83 1.08
N VAL A 138 16.85 8.87 0.53
CA VAL A 138 15.63 8.37 1.15
C VAL A 138 15.22 7.07 0.47
N GLY A 139 15.90 6.03 0.68
CA GLY A 139 15.52 4.75 0.09
C GLY A 139 16.66 3.77 0.21
N ASP A 140 16.49 2.80 1.09
CA ASP A 140 17.44 1.71 1.20
C ASP A 140 17.42 0.91 -0.10
N VAL A 141 18.57 0.80 -0.74
CA VAL A 141 18.74 -0.07 -1.93
C VAL A 141 18.59 -1.53 -1.52
N ILE A 142 19.07 -1.86 -0.31
CA ILE A 142 18.96 -3.18 0.30
C ILE A 142 17.99 -3.07 1.47
N GLN A 143 16.81 -3.66 1.32
CA GLN A 143 15.79 -3.60 2.37
C GLN A 143 15.97 -4.70 3.43
N TYR A 144 16.57 -5.82 3.05
CA TYR A 144 16.76 -6.99 3.91
C TYR A 144 18.14 -7.60 3.67
N THR A 145 18.82 -7.97 4.75
CA THR A 145 20.02 -8.80 4.68
C THR A 145 19.58 -10.26 4.67
N MET A 146 19.88 -10.97 3.60
CA MET A 146 19.59 -12.40 3.49
C MET A 146 20.87 -13.20 3.61
N ALA A 147 20.83 -14.31 4.36
CA ALA A 147 21.84 -15.33 4.22
C ALA A 147 21.84 -15.86 2.76
N GLN A 148 23.02 -16.21 2.22
CA GLN A 148 23.06 -16.73 0.85
C GLN A 148 22.20 -17.99 0.74
N PRO A 149 21.14 -17.98 -0.09
CA PRO A 149 20.27 -19.14 -0.19
C PRO A 149 21.01 -20.28 -0.89
N SER A 150 21.12 -21.41 -0.22
CA SER A 150 21.45 -22.66 -0.89
C SER A 150 20.19 -23.15 -1.59
N LEU A 151 20.09 -22.95 -2.90
CA LEU A 151 18.98 -23.49 -3.70
C LEU A 151 19.09 -25.02 -3.73
N GLY A 152 18.30 -25.68 -2.89
CA GLY A 152 18.16 -27.15 -2.93
C GLY A 152 17.45 -27.61 -4.21
N SER A 153 17.65 -28.88 -4.57
CA SER A 153 17.03 -29.48 -5.78
C SER A 153 15.49 -29.37 -5.82
N HIS A 154 14.83 -29.28 -4.67
CA HIS A 154 13.37 -29.22 -4.53
C HIS A 154 12.78 -27.80 -4.41
N TYR A 155 13.59 -26.77 -4.66
CA TYR A 155 13.15 -25.38 -4.50
C TYR A 155 11.94 -25.04 -5.37
N VAL A 156 11.94 -25.48 -6.63
CA VAL A 156 10.84 -25.21 -7.58
C VAL A 156 9.57 -25.93 -7.17
N GLU A 157 9.67 -27.20 -6.79
CA GLU A 157 8.52 -28.01 -6.34
C GLU A 157 7.89 -27.38 -5.09
N PHE A 158 8.72 -27.03 -4.11
CA PHE A 158 8.29 -26.35 -2.88
C PHE A 158 7.58 -25.02 -3.20
N SER A 159 8.13 -24.21 -4.12
CA SER A 159 7.54 -22.92 -4.50
C SER A 159 6.16 -23.10 -5.16
N ILE A 160 5.96 -24.13 -5.97
CA ILE A 160 4.66 -24.41 -6.58
C ILE A 160 3.62 -24.81 -5.53
N VAL A 161 3.99 -25.70 -4.59
CA VAL A 161 3.10 -26.14 -3.52
C VAL A 161 2.75 -24.97 -2.60
N LEU A 162 3.75 -24.17 -2.22
CA LEU A 162 3.55 -22.99 -1.39
C LEU A 162 2.64 -21.96 -2.08
N GLY A 163 2.84 -21.73 -3.39
CA GLY A 163 2.00 -20.85 -4.19
C GLY A 163 0.54 -21.29 -4.20
N ALA A 164 0.27 -22.59 -4.33
CA ALA A 164 -1.08 -23.15 -4.25
C ALA A 164 -1.73 -22.96 -2.87
N ILE A 165 -0.98 -23.16 -1.79
CA ILE A 165 -1.44 -22.96 -0.41
C ILE A 165 -1.79 -21.48 -0.19
N ILE A 166 -0.91 -20.56 -0.61
CA ILE A 166 -1.14 -19.12 -0.52
C ILE A 166 -2.39 -18.71 -1.31
N ALA A 167 -2.56 -19.24 -2.54
CA ALA A 167 -3.74 -18.94 -3.35
C ALA A 167 -5.04 -19.33 -2.65
N ILE A 168 -5.09 -20.51 -2.01
CA ILE A 168 -6.24 -20.93 -1.20
C ILE A 168 -6.47 -19.96 -0.05
N GLY A 169 -5.41 -19.55 0.67
CA GLY A 169 -5.48 -18.57 1.75
C GLY A 169 -6.08 -17.24 1.29
N VAL A 170 -5.62 -16.71 0.14
CA VAL A 170 -6.14 -15.47 -0.45
C VAL A 170 -7.64 -15.60 -0.80
N VAL A 171 -8.05 -16.72 -1.37
CA VAL A 171 -9.47 -16.97 -1.71
C VAL A 171 -10.31 -16.99 -0.43
N LEU A 172 -9.88 -17.71 0.61
CA LEU A 172 -10.58 -17.76 1.90
C LEU A 172 -10.68 -16.38 2.55
N PHE A 173 -9.61 -15.61 2.53
CA PHE A 173 -9.58 -14.23 3.01
C PHE A 173 -10.61 -13.36 2.28
N ASN A 174 -10.63 -13.39 0.95
CA ASN A 174 -11.57 -12.61 0.15
C ASN A 174 -13.04 -13.02 0.42
N ILE A 175 -13.32 -14.31 0.56
CA ILE A 175 -14.66 -14.81 0.91
C ILE A 175 -15.07 -14.31 2.29
N THR A 176 -14.16 -14.37 3.27
CA THR A 176 -14.43 -13.90 4.64
C THR A 176 -14.70 -12.41 4.65
N GLN A 177 -13.84 -11.64 3.99
CA GLN A 177 -13.98 -10.18 3.89
C GLN A 177 -15.31 -9.77 3.22
N SER A 178 -15.74 -10.49 2.18
CA SER A 178 -17.00 -10.20 1.50
C SER A 178 -18.25 -10.46 2.35
N LYS A 179 -18.14 -11.35 3.34
CA LYS A 179 -19.22 -11.66 4.29
C LYS A 179 -19.26 -10.73 5.50
N LEU A 180 -18.20 -9.97 5.77
CA LEU A 180 -18.19 -9.03 6.87
C LEU A 180 -19.10 -7.84 6.56
N PRO A 181 -19.94 -7.39 7.53
CA PRO A 181 -20.80 -6.24 7.34
C PRO A 181 -19.96 -5.00 7.03
N ALA A 182 -20.33 -4.30 5.96
CA ALA A 182 -19.69 -3.03 5.60
C ALA A 182 -20.03 -1.98 6.68
N ILE A 183 -19.15 -1.82 7.65
CA ILE A 183 -19.28 -0.73 8.62
C ILE A 183 -19.00 0.57 7.87
N HIS A 184 -19.99 1.47 7.88
CA HIS A 184 -19.88 2.75 7.17
C HIS A 184 -18.71 3.55 7.76
N ARG A 185 -17.72 3.89 6.94
CA ARG A 185 -16.48 4.56 7.37
C ARG A 185 -16.68 5.89 8.07
N SER A 186 -17.85 6.55 7.85
CA SER A 186 -18.27 7.78 8.52
C SER A 186 -19.06 7.55 9.81
N SER A 187 -19.35 6.31 10.18
CA SER A 187 -20.11 5.98 11.39
C SER A 187 -19.30 6.28 12.66
N PRO A 188 -19.88 6.93 13.67
CA PRO A 188 -19.21 7.17 14.95
C PRO A 188 -18.84 5.86 15.69
N VAL A 189 -19.46 4.74 15.33
CA VAL A 189 -19.12 3.39 15.85
C VAL A 189 -17.70 2.97 15.50
N MET A 190 -17.12 3.56 14.44
CA MET A 190 -15.72 3.31 14.09
C MET A 190 -14.74 3.79 15.16
N ILE A 191 -15.09 4.78 15.98
CA ILE A 191 -14.20 5.30 17.04
C ILE A 191 -13.98 4.25 18.13
N PRO A 192 -15.01 3.71 18.80
CA PRO A 192 -14.80 2.69 19.81
C PRO A 192 -14.18 1.40 19.23
N ILE A 193 -14.56 1.00 18.02
CA ILE A 193 -13.93 -0.15 17.36
C ILE A 193 -12.43 0.08 17.17
N SER A 194 -12.04 1.26 16.70
CA SER A 194 -10.62 1.61 16.54
C SER A 194 -9.88 1.61 17.88
N ILE A 195 -10.49 2.13 18.94
CA ILE A 195 -9.89 2.13 20.28
C ILE A 195 -9.62 0.71 20.74
N VAL A 196 -10.62 -0.18 20.65
CA VAL A 196 -10.49 -1.59 21.05
C VAL A 196 -9.41 -2.28 20.21
N ALA A 197 -9.47 -2.15 18.89
CA ALA A 197 -8.52 -2.79 17.99
C ALA A 197 -7.07 -2.33 18.24
N PHE A 198 -6.83 -1.02 18.34
CA PHE A 198 -5.48 -0.51 18.60
C PHE A 198 -4.99 -0.79 20.03
N THR A 199 -5.90 -0.91 21.01
CA THR A 199 -5.53 -1.36 22.36
C THR A 199 -5.10 -2.82 22.37
N LEU A 200 -5.83 -3.70 21.68
CA LEU A 200 -5.46 -5.11 21.53
C LEU A 200 -4.11 -5.25 20.81
N ILE A 201 -3.89 -4.51 19.73
CA ILE A 201 -2.60 -4.47 19.03
C ILE A 201 -1.49 -3.99 19.98
N GLY A 202 -1.73 -2.94 20.76
CA GLY A 202 -0.76 -2.44 21.74
C GLY A 202 -0.41 -3.46 22.81
N VAL A 203 -1.39 -4.21 23.33
CA VAL A 203 -1.16 -5.31 24.29
C VAL A 203 -0.36 -6.43 23.64
N LEU A 204 -0.70 -6.84 22.41
CA LEU A 204 0.06 -7.86 21.68
C LEU A 204 1.50 -7.40 21.41
N ALA A 205 1.70 -6.13 21.09
CA ALA A 205 3.02 -5.56 20.82
C ALA A 205 3.95 -5.52 22.07
N MET A 206 3.39 -5.62 23.28
CA MET A 206 4.21 -5.77 24.48
C MET A 206 4.91 -7.15 24.55
N TYR A 207 4.33 -8.16 23.91
CA TYR A 207 4.87 -9.52 23.84
C TYR A 207 5.56 -9.79 22.51
N PHE A 208 5.12 -9.14 21.43
CA PHE A 208 5.56 -9.35 20.06
C PHE A 208 5.75 -8.01 19.37
N PRO A 209 6.83 -7.27 19.65
CA PRO A 209 7.05 -5.92 19.14
C PRO A 209 7.16 -5.87 17.61
N GLU A 210 7.45 -6.99 16.94
CA GLU A 210 7.62 -7.08 15.49
C GLU A 210 6.30 -6.94 14.72
N ILE A 211 5.15 -7.03 15.39
CA ILE A 211 3.84 -6.77 14.77
C ILE A 211 3.60 -5.29 14.48
N LEU A 212 4.40 -4.39 15.08
CA LEU A 212 4.24 -2.96 14.88
C LEU A 212 4.79 -2.51 13.53
N GLY A 213 4.11 -1.50 12.97
CA GLY A 213 4.50 -0.90 11.71
C GLY A 213 4.11 -1.74 10.50
N ASN A 214 4.92 -1.66 9.44
CA ASN A 214 4.60 -2.24 8.12
C ASN A 214 5.06 -3.70 7.92
N GLY A 215 5.36 -4.44 8.99
CA GLY A 215 5.80 -5.84 8.90
C GLY A 215 7.28 -6.03 8.52
N LYS A 216 8.07 -4.94 8.39
CA LYS A 216 9.50 -5.05 8.02
C LYS A 216 10.28 -5.89 9.04
N ALA A 217 10.07 -5.65 10.33
CA ALA A 217 10.75 -6.37 11.41
C ALA A 217 10.45 -7.88 11.39
N GLY A 218 9.18 -8.26 11.17
CA GLY A 218 8.80 -9.67 11.03
C GLY A 218 9.43 -10.34 9.82
N ASN A 219 9.49 -9.66 8.68
CA ASN A 219 10.17 -10.17 7.49
C ASN A 219 11.68 -10.35 7.73
N GLU A 220 12.32 -9.45 8.44
CA GLU A 220 13.75 -9.52 8.76
C GLU A 220 14.06 -10.76 9.61
N LEU A 221 13.25 -11.05 10.62
CA LEU A 221 13.35 -12.29 11.41
C LEU A 221 13.19 -13.55 10.56
N THR A 222 12.32 -13.50 9.55
CA THR A 222 12.13 -14.64 8.63
C THR A 222 13.38 -14.87 7.78
N PHE A 223 14.07 -13.83 7.35
CA PHE A 223 15.29 -13.93 6.53
C PHE A 223 16.54 -14.31 7.35
N THR A 224 16.59 -13.98 8.64
CA THR A 224 17.67 -14.37 9.55
C THR A 224 17.49 -15.77 10.15
N ASN A 225 16.36 -16.42 9.85
CA ASN A 225 15.97 -17.74 10.40
C ASN A 225 15.79 -17.78 11.93
N ASP A 226 15.55 -16.62 12.54
CA ASP A 226 15.31 -16.48 13.98
C ASP A 226 13.83 -16.63 14.36
N ILE A 227 12.98 -16.97 13.38
CA ILE A 227 11.53 -17.08 13.58
C ILE A 227 11.15 -18.46 14.11
N THR A 228 10.43 -18.49 15.24
CA THR A 228 9.82 -19.71 15.73
C THR A 228 8.42 -19.91 15.11
N TRP A 229 7.93 -21.14 15.07
CA TRP A 229 6.59 -21.45 14.56
C TRP A 229 5.48 -20.66 15.24
N THR A 230 5.61 -20.40 16.53
CA THR A 230 4.65 -19.58 17.30
C THR A 230 4.63 -18.15 16.80
N TYR A 231 5.79 -17.57 16.52
CA TYR A 231 5.92 -16.23 15.94
C TYR A 231 5.37 -16.17 14.52
N ALA A 232 5.66 -17.16 13.70
CA ALA A 232 5.15 -17.21 12.32
C ALA A 232 3.62 -17.24 12.28
N CYS A 233 2.98 -18.02 13.17
CA CYS A 233 1.52 -18.05 13.26
C CYS A 233 0.91 -16.71 13.71
N LEU A 234 1.56 -15.98 14.64
CA LEU A 234 1.07 -14.69 15.15
C LEU A 234 1.27 -13.54 14.15
N LEU A 235 2.35 -13.57 13.36
CA LEU A 235 2.60 -12.55 12.34
C LEU A 235 1.68 -12.68 11.13
N TYR A 236 1.10 -13.85 10.90
CA TYR A 236 0.21 -14.13 9.76
C TYR A 236 -1.28 -13.88 10.07
N THR A 237 -1.65 -13.56 11.29
CA THR A 237 -3.02 -13.19 11.71
C THR A 237 -3.20 -11.69 11.76
#